data_f724ee94440b307dc848aad85e199a50
#
_entry.id   f724ee94440b307dc848aad85e199a50
#
_cell.length_a   1.000
_cell.length_b   1.000
_cell.length_c   1.000
_cell.angle_alpha   90.00
_cell.angle_beta   90.00
_cell.angle_gamma   90.00
#
_symmetry.space_group_name_H-M   'P 1'
#
loop_
_entity.id
_entity.type
_entity.pdbx_description
1 polymer ?
#
loop_
_entity_poly.entity_id
_entity_poly.type
_entity_poly.pdbx_seq_one_letter_code
_entity_poly.pdbx_strand_id
1 'polypeptide(L)'
;MAEVDVSLPPAAPGTTRIAFLGGLGEIGRNCAVVELDGARLLIDCGLAFPDADQPGVDIILPDFAWLAEEPERVVGVVLTHAHEDHMGALPYFLRDFDVPVYGTRLSLAMLSAKLEEHQLSPSLVEVAAGQRTSLGPFDLEFYAVSHSIPDGMAVALRTPAGTIVHTGDFKMDLTPIDGRPTDLGGLARLAAEGVDLLLSDSTNAEQPGFIVSEVEVGRALEDIFEVARRRIVVACFASHVHRVQQILDAAARLGRKVALVGRSMIRNMRVAA
;
A
#
# COMPACT_ATOMS: atom_id res chain seq x y z
N MET A 1 -31.56 9.06 12.25
CA MET A 1 -30.23 9.66 12.11
C MET A 1 -30.34 10.65 10.96
N ALA A 2 -30.02 11.92 11.17
CA ALA A 2 -30.03 12.89 10.08
C ALA A 2 -28.92 12.50 9.09
N GLU A 3 -29.25 12.36 7.81
CA GLU A 3 -28.26 12.30 6.74
C GLU A 3 -27.40 13.56 6.87
N VAL A 4 -26.11 13.36 7.13
CA VAL A 4 -25.16 14.45 7.01
C VAL A 4 -24.95 14.63 5.51
N ASP A 5 -25.47 15.72 4.94
CA ASP A 5 -25.18 16.12 3.57
C ASP A 5 -23.67 16.40 3.47
N VAL A 6 -22.94 15.47 2.85
CA VAL A 6 -21.49 15.55 2.67
C VAL A 6 -21.16 16.16 1.30
N SER A 7 -22.10 16.87 0.66
CA SER A 7 -21.82 17.56 -0.60
C SER A 7 -20.74 18.63 -0.37
N LEU A 8 -19.54 18.35 -0.83
CA LEU A 8 -18.43 19.30 -0.80
C LEU A 8 -18.66 20.35 -1.91
N PRO A 9 -18.55 21.68 -1.61
CA PRO A 9 -18.67 22.70 -2.64
C PRO A 9 -17.60 22.45 -3.72
N PRO A 10 -17.87 22.80 -5.00
CA PRO A 10 -16.88 22.70 -6.07
C PRO A 10 -15.57 23.36 -5.69
N ALA A 11 -14.42 22.73 -5.99
CA ALA A 11 -13.12 23.37 -5.80
C ALA A 11 -12.96 24.52 -6.81
N ALA A 12 -12.32 25.63 -6.39
CA ALA A 12 -11.97 26.69 -7.31
C ALA A 12 -10.95 26.18 -8.36
N PRO A 13 -10.97 26.70 -9.60
CA PRO A 13 -10.00 26.30 -10.62
C PRO A 13 -8.55 26.46 -10.13
N GLY A 14 -7.70 25.46 -10.42
CA GLY A 14 -6.30 25.41 -9.99
C GLY A 14 -6.10 25.10 -8.51
N THR A 15 -7.18 24.88 -7.75
CA THR A 15 -7.12 24.44 -6.34
C THR A 15 -7.00 22.91 -6.29
N THR A 16 -6.06 22.43 -5.49
CA THR A 16 -5.99 20.98 -5.19
C THR A 16 -6.71 20.70 -3.89
N ARG A 17 -7.65 19.76 -3.90
CA ARG A 17 -8.36 19.27 -2.72
C ARG A 17 -7.88 17.89 -2.38
N ILE A 18 -7.79 17.59 -1.09
CA ILE A 18 -7.50 16.24 -0.59
C ILE A 18 -8.62 15.84 0.32
N ALA A 19 -9.14 14.64 0.10
CA ALA A 19 -10.14 13.99 0.94
C ALA A 19 -9.64 12.60 1.34
N PHE A 20 -9.91 12.20 2.57
CA PHE A 20 -9.58 10.87 3.06
C PHE A 20 -10.90 10.10 3.26
N LEU A 21 -11.03 8.98 2.55
CA LEU A 21 -12.17 8.07 2.70
C LEU A 21 -11.91 7.00 3.76
N GLY A 22 -10.71 6.99 4.31
CA GLY A 22 -10.24 6.16 5.42
C GLY A 22 -8.76 6.35 5.66
N GLY A 23 -8.21 5.70 6.69
CA GLY A 23 -6.78 5.70 7.01
C GLY A 23 -6.31 6.84 7.92
N LEU A 24 -7.17 7.78 8.33
CA LEU A 24 -6.80 8.83 9.27
C LEU A 24 -7.19 8.44 10.70
N GLY A 25 -6.20 8.38 11.60
CA GLY A 25 -6.42 8.04 13.00
C GLY A 25 -6.82 6.59 13.25
N GLU A 26 -6.64 5.73 12.26
CA GLU A 26 -6.93 4.30 12.30
C GLU A 26 -5.90 3.50 11.49
N ILE A 27 -5.87 2.18 11.67
CA ILE A 27 -5.12 1.26 10.81
C ILE A 27 -6.12 0.58 9.88
N GLY A 28 -5.87 0.67 8.58
CA GLY A 28 -6.74 0.10 7.55
C GLY A 28 -7.52 1.14 6.77
N ARG A 29 -8.21 0.69 5.72
CA ARG A 29 -9.01 1.51 4.80
C ARG A 29 -8.24 2.68 4.18
N ASN A 30 -6.93 2.56 4.02
CA ASN A 30 -6.13 3.64 3.42
C ASN A 30 -6.69 4.00 2.05
N CYS A 31 -7.23 5.20 1.92
CA CYS A 31 -7.83 5.71 0.71
C CYS A 31 -7.83 7.24 0.73
N ALA A 32 -6.86 7.83 0.06
CA ALA A 32 -6.78 9.28 -0.14
C ALA A 32 -7.24 9.63 -1.56
N VAL A 33 -8.00 10.70 -1.71
CA VAL A 33 -8.45 11.23 -2.99
C VAL A 33 -7.84 12.62 -3.17
N VAL A 34 -7.16 12.81 -4.28
CA VAL A 34 -6.66 14.13 -4.70
C VAL A 34 -7.53 14.61 -5.87
N GLU A 35 -8.20 15.74 -5.69
CA GLU A 35 -9.01 16.39 -6.74
C GLU A 35 -8.30 17.64 -7.25
N LEU A 36 -8.17 17.72 -8.58
CA LEU A 36 -7.61 18.87 -9.30
C LEU A 36 -8.44 19.11 -10.57
N ASP A 37 -8.97 20.32 -10.72
CA ASP A 37 -9.77 20.74 -11.89
C ASP A 37 -10.89 19.75 -12.24
N GLY A 38 -11.50 19.17 -11.21
CA GLY A 38 -12.59 18.20 -11.33
C GLY A 38 -12.15 16.74 -11.57
N ALA A 39 -10.89 16.47 -11.87
CA ALA A 39 -10.36 15.11 -11.94
C ALA A 39 -10.01 14.60 -10.54
N ARG A 40 -10.35 13.35 -10.23
CA ARG A 40 -10.13 12.69 -8.94
C ARG A 40 -9.18 11.51 -9.12
N LEU A 41 -8.05 11.54 -8.42
CA LEU A 41 -7.07 10.46 -8.36
C LEU A 41 -7.10 9.84 -6.98
N LEU A 42 -7.23 8.51 -6.91
CA LEU A 42 -7.11 7.79 -5.65
C LEU A 42 -5.65 7.39 -5.42
N ILE A 43 -5.21 7.48 -4.16
CA ILE A 43 -3.98 6.88 -3.67
C ILE A 43 -4.39 5.83 -2.65
N ASP A 44 -4.15 4.57 -3.00
CA ASP A 44 -4.61 3.37 -2.33
C ASP A 44 -6.16 3.23 -2.28
N CYS A 45 -6.61 2.03 -2.01
CA CYS A 45 -8.02 1.68 -1.81
C CYS A 45 -8.06 0.42 -0.95
N GLY A 46 -7.83 0.60 0.34
CA GLY A 46 -7.66 -0.44 1.32
C GLY A 46 -8.96 -0.84 2.01
N LEU A 47 -8.95 -2.01 2.62
CA LEU A 47 -10.00 -2.44 3.55
C LEU A 47 -9.50 -2.40 4.99
N ALA A 48 -10.42 -2.46 5.94
CA ALA A 48 -10.14 -2.78 7.34
C ALA A 48 -10.90 -4.04 7.76
N PHE A 49 -10.42 -4.66 8.83
CA PHE A 49 -11.12 -5.76 9.48
C PHE A 49 -11.92 -5.24 10.68
N PRO A 50 -13.09 -5.84 10.96
CA PRO A 50 -13.94 -5.40 12.05
C PRO A 50 -13.31 -5.70 13.41
N ASP A 51 -13.63 -4.86 14.39
CA ASP A 51 -13.32 -5.11 15.79
C ASP A 51 -14.27 -6.15 16.41
N ALA A 52 -13.93 -6.61 17.60
CA ALA A 52 -14.69 -7.65 18.31
C ALA A 52 -16.14 -7.23 18.67
N ASP A 53 -16.43 -5.96 18.68
CA ASP A 53 -17.76 -5.37 18.95
C ASP A 53 -18.64 -5.23 17.69
N GLN A 54 -18.16 -5.68 16.52
CA GLN A 54 -18.85 -5.64 15.23
C GLN A 54 -19.22 -7.07 14.74
N PRO A 55 -20.00 -7.86 15.48
CA PRO A 55 -20.29 -9.23 15.09
C PRO A 55 -21.10 -9.29 13.78
N GLY A 56 -20.70 -10.20 12.88
CA GLY A 56 -21.35 -10.38 11.57
C GLY A 56 -20.84 -9.46 10.46
N VAL A 57 -19.85 -8.62 10.75
CA VAL A 57 -19.11 -7.85 9.75
C VAL A 57 -17.83 -8.62 9.42
N ASP A 58 -17.57 -8.86 8.13
CA ASP A 58 -16.37 -9.58 7.67
C ASP A 58 -15.26 -8.60 7.26
N ILE A 59 -15.62 -7.49 6.61
CA ILE A 59 -14.70 -6.45 6.12
C ILE A 59 -15.37 -5.08 6.21
N ILE A 60 -14.55 -4.04 6.30
CA ILE A 60 -14.98 -2.64 6.27
C ILE A 60 -14.30 -1.97 5.07
N LEU A 61 -15.09 -1.30 4.24
CA LEU A 61 -14.64 -0.60 3.04
C LEU A 61 -14.68 0.91 3.25
N PRO A 62 -13.89 1.69 2.50
CA PRO A 62 -14.11 3.13 2.37
C PRO A 62 -15.52 3.42 1.83
N ASP A 63 -16.07 4.57 2.16
CA ASP A 63 -17.33 5.03 1.59
C ASP A 63 -17.06 5.71 0.24
N PHE A 64 -17.53 5.11 -0.84
CA PHE A 64 -17.35 5.61 -2.20
C PHE A 64 -18.53 6.47 -2.70
N ALA A 65 -19.53 6.78 -1.86
CA ALA A 65 -20.74 7.49 -2.27
C ALA A 65 -20.41 8.82 -2.96
N TRP A 66 -19.51 9.61 -2.39
CA TRP A 66 -19.06 10.87 -3.01
C TRP A 66 -18.41 10.70 -4.40
N LEU A 67 -17.69 9.61 -4.62
CA LEU A 67 -17.09 9.32 -5.93
C LEU A 67 -18.14 8.85 -6.94
N ALA A 68 -19.16 8.13 -6.46
CA ALA A 68 -20.25 7.61 -7.29
C ALA A 68 -21.21 8.68 -7.79
N GLU A 69 -21.25 9.88 -7.20
CA GLU A 69 -22.03 11.00 -7.71
C GLU A 69 -21.53 11.48 -9.09
N GLU A 70 -20.22 11.39 -9.36
CA GLU A 70 -19.60 11.82 -10.62
C GLU A 70 -18.46 10.85 -10.98
N PRO A 71 -18.77 9.60 -11.34
CA PRO A 71 -17.78 8.54 -11.54
C PRO A 71 -16.81 8.83 -12.67
N GLU A 72 -17.20 9.61 -13.66
CA GLU A 72 -16.38 10.03 -14.81
C GLU A 72 -15.23 10.97 -14.41
N ARG A 73 -15.28 11.56 -13.22
CA ARG A 73 -14.19 12.38 -12.67
C ARG A 73 -13.05 11.55 -12.09
N VAL A 74 -13.30 10.28 -11.79
CA VAL A 74 -12.25 9.38 -11.28
C VAL A 74 -11.37 8.97 -12.46
N VAL A 75 -10.10 9.37 -12.43
CA VAL A 75 -9.16 9.15 -13.54
C VAL A 75 -8.26 7.93 -13.34
N GLY A 76 -8.16 7.41 -12.13
CA GLY A 76 -7.40 6.22 -11.82
C GLY A 76 -7.05 6.05 -10.36
N VAL A 77 -6.31 5.00 -10.07
CA VAL A 77 -5.80 4.66 -8.74
C VAL A 77 -4.28 4.48 -8.80
N VAL A 78 -3.55 5.05 -7.86
CA VAL A 78 -2.15 4.71 -7.59
C VAL A 78 -2.11 3.79 -6.38
N LEU A 79 -1.61 2.57 -6.55
CA LEU A 79 -1.41 1.60 -5.49
C LEU A 79 0.04 1.67 -4.99
N THR A 80 0.24 2.10 -3.76
CA THR A 80 1.57 2.26 -3.16
C THR A 80 2.24 0.92 -2.91
N HIS A 81 1.51 -0.07 -2.40
CA HIS A 81 1.99 -1.43 -2.16
C HIS A 81 0.82 -2.42 -1.95
N ALA A 82 1.11 -3.72 -1.85
CA ALA A 82 0.12 -4.78 -1.91
C ALA A 82 -0.34 -5.32 -0.54
N HIS A 83 -0.43 -4.49 0.50
CA HIS A 83 -1.11 -4.88 1.73
C HIS A 83 -2.63 -4.72 1.61
N GLU A 84 -3.39 -5.50 2.39
CA GLU A 84 -4.86 -5.52 2.32
C GLU A 84 -5.48 -4.17 2.70
N ASP A 85 -4.87 -3.47 3.62
CA ASP A 85 -5.29 -2.14 4.06
C ASP A 85 -4.95 -1.01 3.07
N HIS A 86 -4.30 -1.36 1.93
CA HIS A 86 -4.01 -0.46 0.81
C HIS A 86 -4.64 -0.91 -0.52
N MET A 87 -4.79 -2.23 -0.75
CA MET A 87 -5.37 -2.74 -2.00
C MET A 87 -6.68 -3.51 -1.82
N GLY A 88 -7.03 -3.84 -0.58
CA GLY A 88 -8.07 -4.84 -0.30
C GLY A 88 -9.46 -4.45 -0.76
N ALA A 89 -9.78 -3.16 -0.84
CA ALA A 89 -11.06 -2.67 -1.32
C ALA A 89 -11.11 -2.49 -2.86
N LEU A 90 -9.98 -2.55 -3.58
CA LEU A 90 -9.94 -2.39 -5.04
C LEU A 90 -10.92 -3.30 -5.80
N PRO A 91 -11.08 -4.60 -5.49
CA PRO A 91 -12.05 -5.42 -6.21
C PRO A 91 -13.50 -4.95 -6.04
N TYR A 92 -13.83 -4.32 -4.91
CA TYR A 92 -15.17 -3.76 -4.68
C TYR A 92 -15.34 -2.43 -5.40
N PHE A 93 -14.33 -1.56 -5.34
CA PHE A 93 -14.30 -0.29 -6.03
C PHE A 93 -14.38 -0.46 -7.56
N LEU A 94 -13.57 -1.34 -8.14
CA LEU A 94 -13.48 -1.57 -9.58
C LEU A 94 -14.69 -2.28 -10.21
N ARG A 95 -15.71 -2.66 -9.42
CA ARG A 95 -17.01 -3.09 -9.96
C ARG A 95 -17.82 -1.92 -10.51
N ASP A 96 -17.67 -0.76 -9.87
CA ASP A 96 -18.46 0.43 -10.13
C ASP A 96 -17.66 1.48 -10.91
N PHE A 97 -16.34 1.40 -10.89
CA PHE A 97 -15.42 2.36 -11.53
C PHE A 97 -14.47 1.64 -12.50
N ASP A 98 -14.64 1.92 -13.79
CA ASP A 98 -13.75 1.40 -14.85
C ASP A 98 -12.57 2.35 -15.07
N VAL A 99 -11.57 2.24 -14.23
CA VAL A 99 -10.39 3.11 -14.21
C VAL A 99 -9.08 2.32 -14.14
N PRO A 100 -7.96 2.84 -14.67
CA PRO A 100 -6.67 2.19 -14.58
C PRO A 100 -6.13 2.20 -13.15
N VAL A 101 -5.40 1.13 -12.78
CA VAL A 101 -4.64 1.03 -11.54
C VAL A 101 -3.16 1.02 -11.86
N TYR A 102 -2.43 2.01 -11.32
CA TYR A 102 -1.00 2.16 -11.43
C TYR A 102 -0.32 1.55 -10.21
N GLY A 103 0.66 0.72 -10.40
CA GLY A 103 1.38 0.08 -9.29
C GLY A 103 2.67 -0.57 -9.73
N THR A 104 3.49 -1.00 -8.78
CA THR A 104 4.69 -1.77 -9.07
C THR A 104 4.34 -3.19 -9.52
N ARG A 105 5.27 -3.85 -10.19
CA ARG A 105 5.07 -5.18 -10.75
C ARG A 105 4.53 -6.18 -9.73
N LEU A 106 5.13 -6.26 -8.54
CA LEU A 106 4.67 -7.17 -7.49
C LEU A 106 3.29 -6.79 -6.98
N SER A 107 3.06 -5.50 -6.74
CA SER A 107 1.77 -4.99 -6.25
C SER A 107 0.64 -5.32 -7.23
N LEU A 108 0.86 -5.10 -8.52
CA LEU A 108 -0.12 -5.43 -9.55
C LEU A 108 -0.31 -6.95 -9.71
N ALA A 109 0.73 -7.75 -9.58
CA ALA A 109 0.61 -9.21 -9.65
C ALA A 109 -0.22 -9.76 -8.47
N MET A 110 -0.02 -9.23 -7.25
CA MET A 110 -0.83 -9.60 -6.09
C MET A 110 -2.29 -9.13 -6.23
N LEU A 111 -2.50 -7.91 -6.75
CA LEU A 111 -3.83 -7.40 -7.04
C LEU A 111 -4.52 -8.24 -8.12
N SER A 112 -3.82 -8.60 -9.21
CA SER A 112 -4.37 -9.43 -10.29
C SER A 112 -4.92 -10.75 -9.77
N ALA A 113 -4.15 -11.44 -8.92
CA ALA A 113 -4.60 -12.69 -8.31
C ALA A 113 -5.88 -12.52 -7.46
N LYS A 114 -6.09 -11.34 -6.88
CA LYS A 114 -7.29 -11.01 -6.12
C LYS A 114 -8.46 -10.63 -7.05
N LEU A 115 -8.18 -9.87 -8.11
CA LEU A 115 -9.18 -9.49 -9.11
C LEU A 115 -9.76 -10.71 -9.85
N GLU A 116 -8.95 -11.74 -10.12
CA GLU A 116 -9.39 -13.01 -10.70
C GLU A 116 -10.47 -13.68 -9.84
N GLU A 117 -10.32 -13.67 -8.51
CA GLU A 117 -11.34 -14.23 -7.58
C GLU A 117 -12.67 -13.47 -7.69
N HIS A 118 -12.64 -12.19 -8.08
CA HIS A 118 -13.80 -11.33 -8.28
C HIS A 118 -14.26 -11.23 -9.74
N GLN A 119 -13.60 -11.94 -10.67
CA GLN A 119 -13.90 -11.94 -12.12
C GLN A 119 -13.79 -10.56 -12.76
N LEU A 120 -12.81 -9.76 -12.33
CA LEU A 120 -12.53 -8.42 -12.82
C LEU A 120 -11.23 -8.38 -13.61
N SER A 121 -11.20 -7.54 -14.66
CA SER A 121 -10.04 -7.38 -15.55
C SER A 121 -9.83 -5.90 -15.90
N PRO A 122 -9.56 -5.02 -14.92
CA PRO A 122 -9.30 -3.62 -15.17
C PRO A 122 -7.97 -3.41 -15.89
N SER A 123 -7.73 -2.20 -16.38
CA SER A 123 -6.42 -1.80 -16.90
C SER A 123 -5.41 -1.69 -15.76
N LEU A 124 -4.36 -2.53 -15.79
CA LEU A 124 -3.24 -2.48 -14.84
C LEU A 124 -2.01 -1.88 -15.54
N VAL A 125 -1.46 -0.80 -14.98
CA VAL A 125 -0.34 -0.05 -15.55
C VAL A 125 0.86 -0.17 -14.62
N GLU A 126 1.89 -0.89 -15.09
CA GLU A 126 3.13 -1.04 -14.33
C GLU A 126 3.92 0.26 -14.31
N VAL A 127 4.35 0.66 -13.10
CA VAL A 127 5.25 1.79 -12.87
C VAL A 127 6.42 1.35 -11.99
N ALA A 128 7.52 2.10 -12.06
CA ALA A 128 8.73 1.81 -11.30
C ALA A 128 9.22 3.05 -10.53
N ALA A 129 9.97 2.82 -9.45
CA ALA A 129 10.66 3.90 -8.76
C ALA A 129 11.57 4.70 -9.71
N GLY A 130 11.55 6.01 -9.58
CA GLY A 130 12.23 6.97 -10.46
C GLY A 130 11.48 7.29 -11.76
N GLN A 131 10.36 6.62 -12.05
CA GLN A 131 9.54 6.92 -13.21
C GLN A 131 8.66 8.14 -12.95
N ARG A 132 8.47 8.95 -14.02
CA ARG A 132 7.43 10.00 -14.09
C ARG A 132 6.38 9.62 -15.11
N THR A 133 5.13 9.93 -14.81
CA THR A 133 4.00 9.73 -15.72
C THR A 133 2.90 10.74 -15.46
N SER A 134 2.07 10.99 -16.46
CA SER A 134 0.90 11.85 -16.30
C SER A 134 -0.36 11.00 -16.27
N LEU A 135 -1.29 11.37 -15.40
CA LEU A 135 -2.61 10.76 -15.29
C LEU A 135 -3.67 11.86 -15.13
N GLY A 136 -4.43 12.12 -16.20
CA GLY A 136 -5.26 13.32 -16.26
C GLY A 136 -4.42 14.59 -16.07
N PRO A 137 -4.80 15.50 -15.15
CA PRO A 137 -4.04 16.72 -14.87
C PRO A 137 -2.88 16.50 -13.89
N PHE A 138 -2.68 15.29 -13.37
CA PHE A 138 -1.66 14.97 -12.38
C PHE A 138 -0.34 14.59 -13.04
N ASP A 139 0.77 15.18 -12.60
CA ASP A 139 2.13 14.76 -12.92
C ASP A 139 2.69 13.99 -11.73
N LEU A 140 2.91 12.70 -11.93
CA LEU A 140 3.25 11.72 -10.88
C LEU A 140 4.71 11.32 -11.00
N GLU A 141 5.41 11.20 -9.87
CA GLU A 141 6.75 10.64 -9.79
C GLU A 141 6.83 9.67 -8.61
N PHE A 142 7.45 8.52 -8.81
CA PHE A 142 7.47 7.41 -7.85
C PHE A 142 8.84 7.23 -7.23
N TYR A 143 8.88 6.99 -5.92
CA TYR A 143 10.09 6.79 -5.14
C TYR A 143 10.03 5.47 -4.41
N ALA A 144 11.11 4.67 -4.42
CA ALA A 144 11.17 3.44 -3.64
C ALA A 144 11.11 3.75 -2.15
N VAL A 145 10.32 2.97 -1.43
CA VAL A 145 10.33 2.96 0.04
C VAL A 145 10.53 1.53 0.55
N SER A 146 11.31 1.40 1.62
CA SER A 146 11.47 0.12 2.31
C SER A 146 10.26 -0.13 3.21
N HIS A 147 9.69 -1.33 3.11
CA HIS A 147 8.57 -1.76 3.95
C HIS A 147 8.65 -3.27 4.21
N SER A 148 7.63 -3.86 4.83
CA SER A 148 7.57 -5.32 5.11
C SER A 148 7.27 -6.18 3.88
N ILE A 149 6.84 -5.55 2.79
CA ILE A 149 6.61 -6.15 1.47
C ILE A 149 7.54 -5.50 0.43
N PRO A 150 8.08 -6.26 -0.55
CA PRO A 150 8.90 -5.69 -1.61
C PRO A 150 8.14 -4.69 -2.50
N ASP A 151 8.89 -3.84 -3.19
CA ASP A 151 8.41 -2.92 -4.21
C ASP A 151 7.41 -1.86 -3.71
N GLY A 152 7.43 -1.51 -2.40
CA GLY A 152 6.69 -0.37 -1.88
C GLY A 152 7.17 0.95 -2.50
N MET A 153 6.25 1.89 -2.73
CA MET A 153 6.59 3.20 -3.29
C MET A 153 5.84 4.35 -2.63
N ALA A 154 6.54 5.47 -2.51
CA ALA A 154 5.93 6.77 -2.31
C ALA A 154 5.59 7.41 -3.66
N VAL A 155 4.64 8.31 -3.69
CA VAL A 155 4.27 9.08 -4.89
C VAL A 155 4.31 10.57 -4.60
N ALA A 156 4.97 11.33 -5.48
CA ALA A 156 4.86 12.77 -5.53
C ALA A 156 3.89 13.18 -6.65
N LEU A 157 2.97 14.08 -6.31
CA LEU A 157 2.03 14.68 -7.25
C LEU A 157 2.39 16.15 -7.41
N ARG A 158 2.76 16.55 -8.62
CA ARG A 158 2.96 17.95 -8.93
C ARG A 158 1.68 18.53 -9.51
N THR A 159 1.22 19.60 -8.92
CA THR A 159 0.00 20.32 -9.30
C THR A 159 0.31 21.83 -9.42
N PRO A 160 -0.54 22.62 -10.07
CA PRO A 160 -0.39 24.08 -10.08
C PRO A 160 -0.43 24.71 -8.69
N ALA A 161 -1.06 24.04 -7.71
CA ALA A 161 -1.15 24.52 -6.32
C ALA A 161 0.09 24.14 -5.48
N GLY A 162 0.97 23.28 -5.98
CA GLY A 162 2.16 22.81 -5.28
C GLY A 162 2.41 21.31 -5.41
N THR A 163 3.44 20.85 -4.73
CA THR A 163 3.87 19.44 -4.71
C THR A 163 3.36 18.74 -3.46
N ILE A 164 2.63 17.66 -3.66
CA ILE A 164 2.13 16.77 -2.60
C ILE A 164 2.95 15.49 -2.63
N VAL A 165 3.38 15.00 -1.47
CA VAL A 165 4.04 13.71 -1.34
C VAL A 165 3.20 12.81 -0.43
N HIS A 166 2.86 11.61 -0.92
CA HIS A 166 2.27 10.54 -0.13
C HIS A 166 3.30 9.42 0.00
N THR A 167 3.68 9.09 1.23
CA THR A 167 4.78 8.14 1.48
C THR A 167 4.41 6.69 1.20
N GLY A 168 3.11 6.35 1.18
CA GLY A 168 2.70 4.99 1.46
C GLY A 168 3.21 4.57 2.84
N ASP A 169 3.21 3.27 3.12
CA ASP A 169 3.83 2.73 4.33
C ASP A 169 5.34 2.57 4.13
N PHE A 170 6.10 3.03 5.10
CA PHE A 170 7.56 2.93 5.01
C PHE A 170 8.20 2.65 6.38
N LYS A 171 9.40 2.12 6.34
CA LYS A 171 10.31 2.08 7.48
C LYS A 171 11.71 2.54 7.05
N MET A 172 12.45 3.13 7.98
CA MET A 172 13.82 3.56 7.76
C MET A 172 14.79 2.41 8.06
N ASP A 173 14.72 1.34 7.24
CA ASP A 173 15.69 0.25 7.29
C ASP A 173 16.84 0.54 6.33
N LEU A 174 18.05 0.77 6.88
CA LEU A 174 19.24 1.06 6.09
C LEU A 174 19.90 -0.20 5.51
N THR A 175 19.50 -1.38 5.96
CA THR A 175 20.00 -2.68 5.53
C THR A 175 18.83 -3.63 5.25
N PRO A 176 17.91 -3.27 4.34
CA PRO A 176 16.78 -4.13 4.00
C PRO A 176 17.27 -5.43 3.35
N ILE A 177 16.54 -6.52 3.58
CA ILE A 177 16.97 -7.85 3.12
C ILE A 177 16.98 -8.02 1.60
N ASP A 178 16.17 -7.24 0.89
CA ASP A 178 16.13 -7.20 -0.58
C ASP A 178 17.16 -6.25 -1.21
N GLY A 179 17.95 -5.56 -0.37
CA GLY A 179 18.96 -4.60 -0.80
C GLY A 179 18.38 -3.30 -1.39
N ARG A 180 17.09 -3.03 -1.22
CA ARG A 180 16.40 -1.84 -1.75
C ARG A 180 16.01 -0.88 -0.62
N PRO A 181 16.91 0.01 -0.17
CA PRO A 181 16.57 1.02 0.83
C PRO A 181 15.61 2.07 0.27
N THR A 182 14.95 2.81 1.15
CA THR A 182 14.20 4.00 0.78
C THR A 182 15.08 4.97 -0.01
N ASP A 183 14.59 5.49 -1.14
CA ASP A 183 15.30 6.45 -2.02
C ASP A 183 15.40 7.83 -1.37
N LEU A 184 16.21 7.94 -0.32
CA LEU A 184 16.48 9.20 0.38
C LEU A 184 17.11 10.25 -0.55
N GLY A 185 17.89 9.82 -1.55
CA GLY A 185 18.51 10.72 -2.50
C GLY A 185 17.48 11.37 -3.42
N GLY A 186 16.52 10.60 -3.91
CA GLY A 186 15.39 11.10 -4.69
C GLY A 186 14.50 12.04 -3.89
N LEU A 187 14.12 11.62 -2.68
CA LEU A 187 13.31 12.43 -1.78
C LEU A 187 14.01 13.74 -1.38
N ALA A 188 15.34 13.72 -1.17
CA ALA A 188 16.11 14.94 -0.88
C ALA A 188 16.14 15.90 -2.08
N ARG A 189 16.24 15.40 -3.31
CA ARG A 189 16.12 16.23 -4.53
C ARG A 189 14.73 16.86 -4.64
N LEU A 190 13.69 16.07 -4.44
CA LEU A 190 12.31 16.55 -4.45
C LEU A 190 12.08 17.63 -3.37
N ALA A 191 12.60 17.41 -2.16
CA ALA A 191 12.52 18.40 -1.09
C ALA A 191 13.24 19.71 -1.44
N ALA A 192 14.36 19.64 -2.18
CA ALA A 192 15.06 20.86 -2.66
C ALA A 192 14.28 21.61 -3.74
N GLU A 193 13.43 20.93 -4.51
CA GLU A 193 12.49 21.57 -5.45
C GLU A 193 11.31 22.25 -4.72
N GLY A 194 10.95 21.78 -3.55
CA GLY A 194 9.86 22.25 -2.70
C GLY A 194 8.74 21.19 -2.59
N VAL A 195 8.33 20.94 -1.35
CA VAL A 195 7.18 20.08 -1.01
C VAL A 195 6.22 20.92 -0.18
N ASP A 196 5.01 21.11 -0.68
CA ASP A 196 4.00 21.95 -0.03
C ASP A 196 3.19 21.14 0.99
N LEU A 197 3.00 19.83 0.74
CA LEU A 197 2.28 18.93 1.64
C LEU A 197 2.91 17.53 1.66
N LEU A 198 3.18 17.05 2.87
CA LEU A 198 3.61 15.68 3.12
C LEU A 198 2.49 14.90 3.84
N LEU A 199 2.00 13.85 3.19
CA LEU A 199 1.10 12.83 3.76
C LEU A 199 1.96 11.62 4.14
N SER A 200 2.28 11.51 5.42
CA SER A 200 3.24 10.53 5.92
C SER A 200 2.58 9.43 6.74
N ASP A 201 3.00 8.19 6.50
CA ASP A 201 2.80 7.11 7.48
C ASP A 201 3.29 7.56 8.85
N SER A 202 2.46 7.33 9.85
CA SER A 202 2.73 7.69 11.25
C SER A 202 2.41 6.56 12.23
N THR A 203 2.35 5.32 11.74
CA THR A 203 1.87 4.14 12.49
C THR A 203 2.57 3.96 13.84
N ASN A 204 3.86 4.11 13.94
CA ASN A 204 4.61 3.99 15.19
C ASN A 204 5.26 5.32 15.63
N ALA A 205 4.70 6.46 15.24
CA ALA A 205 5.30 7.77 15.52
C ALA A 205 5.42 8.10 17.02
N GLU A 206 4.58 7.51 17.86
CA GLU A 206 4.62 7.68 19.31
C GLU A 206 5.61 6.75 20.03
N GLN A 207 6.17 5.75 19.35
CA GLN A 207 7.10 4.78 19.94
C GLN A 207 8.52 5.33 19.89
N PRO A 208 9.17 5.57 21.05
CA PRO A 208 10.55 6.05 21.08
C PRO A 208 11.53 4.95 20.63
N GLY A 209 12.60 5.32 19.96
CA GLY A 209 13.69 4.42 19.59
C GLY A 209 13.86 4.26 18.08
N PHE A 210 14.51 3.18 17.69
CA PHE A 210 14.78 2.84 16.29
C PHE A 210 14.12 1.52 15.94
N ILE A 211 13.65 1.40 14.69
CA ILE A 211 13.15 0.14 14.14
C ILE A 211 14.35 -0.79 13.90
N VAL A 212 14.25 -2.01 14.41
CA VAL A 212 15.23 -3.06 14.16
C VAL A 212 15.18 -3.48 12.69
N SER A 213 16.35 -3.62 12.04
CA SER A 213 16.43 -4.11 10.67
C SER A 213 15.90 -5.54 10.54
N GLU A 214 15.27 -5.84 9.39
CA GLU A 214 14.85 -7.21 9.09
C GLU A 214 16.02 -8.22 9.07
N VAL A 215 17.24 -7.78 8.78
CA VAL A 215 18.44 -8.64 8.86
C VAL A 215 18.65 -9.18 10.28
N GLU A 216 18.44 -8.35 11.31
CA GLU A 216 18.59 -8.80 12.70
C GLU A 216 17.48 -9.76 13.11
N VAL A 217 16.25 -9.53 12.62
CA VAL A 217 15.14 -10.47 12.83
C VAL A 217 15.46 -11.82 12.18
N GLY A 218 16.06 -11.80 10.98
CA GLY A 218 16.53 -13.01 10.29
C GLY A 218 17.51 -13.79 11.13
N ARG A 219 18.51 -13.13 11.73
CA ARG A 219 19.49 -13.78 12.65
C ARG A 219 18.80 -14.43 13.85
N ALA A 220 17.86 -13.73 14.48
CA ALA A 220 17.11 -14.29 15.59
C ALA A 220 16.28 -15.52 15.19
N LEU A 221 15.71 -15.54 13.98
CA LEU A 221 15.03 -16.71 13.44
C LEU A 221 16.03 -17.87 13.26
N GLU A 222 17.22 -17.62 12.72
CA GLU A 222 18.26 -18.65 12.55
C GLU A 222 18.63 -19.28 13.89
N ASP A 223 18.90 -18.50 14.92
CA ASP A 223 19.23 -18.97 16.27
C ASP A 223 18.12 -19.87 16.82
N ILE A 224 16.84 -19.48 16.64
CA ILE A 224 15.70 -20.28 17.06
C ILE A 224 15.65 -21.60 16.29
N PHE A 225 15.89 -21.56 14.98
CA PHE A 225 15.86 -22.75 14.14
C PHE A 225 16.98 -23.73 14.45
N GLU A 226 18.18 -23.24 14.80
CA GLU A 226 19.33 -24.05 15.19
C GLU A 226 19.10 -24.85 16.48
N VAL A 227 18.52 -24.22 17.50
CA VAL A 227 18.29 -24.88 18.79
C VAL A 227 17.04 -25.76 18.82
N ALA A 228 16.12 -25.57 17.90
CA ALA A 228 14.85 -26.28 17.86
C ALA A 228 15.04 -27.74 17.42
N ARG A 229 14.78 -28.67 18.31
CA ARG A 229 14.93 -30.13 18.06
C ARG A 229 13.70 -30.78 17.40
N ARG A 230 12.57 -30.09 17.37
CA ARG A 230 11.27 -30.62 16.89
C ARG A 230 10.68 -29.68 15.83
N ARG A 231 9.39 -29.89 15.52
CA ARG A 231 8.64 -29.03 14.61
C ARG A 231 8.61 -27.60 15.12
N ILE A 232 8.82 -26.65 14.21
CA ILE A 232 8.66 -25.22 14.43
C ILE A 232 7.34 -24.83 13.78
N VAL A 233 6.54 -24.02 14.46
CA VAL A 233 5.33 -23.38 13.93
C VAL A 233 5.57 -21.88 13.97
N VAL A 234 5.48 -21.24 12.82
CA VAL A 234 5.63 -19.78 12.69
C VAL A 234 4.31 -19.21 12.26
N ALA A 235 3.82 -18.20 12.98
CA ALA A 235 2.70 -17.37 12.59
C ALA A 235 3.21 -16.01 12.15
N CYS A 236 2.84 -15.60 10.94
CA CYS A 236 3.15 -14.28 10.40
C CYS A 236 2.06 -13.85 9.41
N PHE A 237 2.04 -12.55 9.08
CA PHE A 237 1.17 -12.06 8.03
C PHE A 237 1.56 -12.69 6.67
N ALA A 238 0.56 -13.11 5.92
CA ALA A 238 0.75 -13.73 4.59
C ALA A 238 1.34 -12.75 3.55
N SER A 239 1.19 -11.46 3.79
CA SER A 239 1.72 -10.37 2.97
C SER A 239 3.16 -9.96 3.35
N HIS A 240 3.69 -10.44 4.48
CA HIS A 240 5.06 -10.13 4.88
C HIS A 240 6.06 -11.04 4.15
N VAL A 241 6.22 -10.79 2.85
CA VAL A 241 7.03 -11.60 1.93
C VAL A 241 8.47 -11.75 2.42
N HIS A 242 9.08 -10.67 2.87
CA HIS A 242 10.45 -10.67 3.41
C HIS A 242 10.62 -11.64 4.59
N ARG A 243 9.67 -11.67 5.52
CA ARG A 243 9.71 -12.58 6.66
C ARG A 243 9.58 -14.05 6.25
N VAL A 244 8.70 -14.33 5.29
CA VAL A 244 8.54 -15.70 4.77
C VAL A 244 9.83 -16.15 4.06
N GLN A 245 10.47 -15.26 3.29
CA GLN A 245 11.75 -15.56 2.66
C GLN A 245 12.82 -15.93 3.71
N GLN A 246 12.97 -15.16 4.77
CA GLN A 246 13.92 -15.45 5.85
C GLN A 246 13.65 -16.81 6.52
N ILE A 247 12.36 -17.17 6.73
CA ILE A 247 11.97 -18.45 7.27
C ILE A 247 12.37 -19.60 6.32
N LEU A 248 12.15 -19.42 5.02
CA LEU A 248 12.53 -20.40 4.01
C LEU A 248 14.05 -20.58 3.95
N ASP A 249 14.81 -19.50 4.01
CA ASP A 249 16.28 -19.51 3.98
C ASP A 249 16.85 -20.21 5.22
N ALA A 250 16.35 -19.89 6.42
CA ALA A 250 16.75 -20.54 7.67
C ALA A 250 16.42 -22.04 7.65
N ALA A 251 15.24 -22.39 7.15
CA ALA A 251 14.85 -23.80 7.01
C ALA A 251 15.75 -24.56 6.02
N ALA A 252 16.04 -23.96 4.87
CA ALA A 252 16.87 -24.57 3.83
C ALA A 252 18.31 -24.84 4.33
N ARG A 253 18.90 -23.86 5.03
CA ARG A 253 20.24 -24.03 5.62
C ARG A 253 20.35 -25.22 6.59
N LEU A 254 19.27 -25.52 7.31
CA LEU A 254 19.23 -26.61 8.30
C LEU A 254 18.59 -27.90 7.75
N GLY A 255 18.36 -27.97 6.43
CA GLY A 255 17.76 -29.13 5.78
C GLY A 255 16.33 -29.43 6.24
N ARG A 256 15.60 -28.44 6.74
CA ARG A 256 14.21 -28.60 7.20
C ARG A 256 13.24 -28.43 6.04
N LYS A 257 12.18 -29.23 6.06
CA LYS A 257 11.07 -29.07 5.11
C LYS A 257 10.10 -28.02 5.63
N VAL A 258 9.61 -27.16 4.73
CA VAL A 258 8.60 -26.13 5.02
C VAL A 258 7.26 -26.52 4.39
N ALA A 259 6.19 -26.32 5.15
CA ALA A 259 4.83 -26.39 4.64
C ALA A 259 4.14 -25.03 4.89
N LEU A 260 3.65 -24.42 3.82
CA LEU A 260 2.85 -23.21 3.89
C LEU A 260 1.40 -23.58 4.15
N VAL A 261 0.75 -22.90 5.10
CA VAL A 261 -0.64 -23.15 5.50
C VAL A 261 -1.43 -21.85 5.42
N GLY A 262 -2.63 -21.92 4.87
CA GLY A 262 -3.51 -20.78 4.64
C GLY A 262 -3.56 -20.35 3.16
N ARG A 263 -4.78 -20.06 2.66
CA ARG A 263 -5.01 -19.71 1.24
C ARG A 263 -4.19 -18.50 0.82
N SER A 264 -4.25 -17.41 1.58
CA SER A 264 -3.51 -16.16 1.29
C SER A 264 -2.00 -16.39 1.31
N MET A 265 -1.47 -17.18 2.26
CA MET A 265 -0.05 -17.52 2.33
C MET A 265 0.41 -18.24 1.06
N ILE A 266 -0.31 -19.26 0.64
CA ILE A 266 0.03 -20.04 -0.56
C ILE A 266 -0.08 -19.16 -1.82
N ARG A 267 -1.12 -18.34 -1.94
CA ARG A 267 -1.32 -17.44 -3.07
C ARG A 267 -0.19 -16.40 -3.16
N ASN A 268 0.06 -15.69 -2.07
CA ASN A 268 1.05 -14.60 -2.06
C ASN A 268 2.46 -15.13 -2.35
N MET A 269 2.82 -16.29 -1.81
CA MET A 269 4.13 -16.91 -2.08
C MET A 269 4.27 -17.43 -3.52
N ARG A 270 3.18 -17.83 -4.18
CA ARG A 270 3.22 -18.15 -5.63
C ARG A 270 3.45 -16.92 -6.50
N VAL A 271 2.91 -15.80 -6.11
CA VAL A 271 3.09 -14.53 -6.85
C VAL A 271 4.50 -13.98 -6.65
N ALA A 272 5.05 -14.13 -5.43
CA ALA A 272 6.37 -13.60 -5.08
C ALA A 272 7.55 -14.49 -5.56
N ALA A 273 7.31 -15.75 -5.93
CA ALA A 273 8.32 -16.71 -6.41
C ALA A 273 8.63 -16.52 -7.91
#